data_f977defeb2de7403c8ab3c2ba533fff3
#
_entry.id   f977defeb2de7403c8ab3c2ba533fff3
#
_cell.length_a   1.000
_cell.length_b   1.000
_cell.length_c   1.000
_cell.angle_alpha   90.00
_cell.angle_beta   90.00
_cell.angle_gamma   90.00
#
_symmetry.space_group_name_H-M   'P 1'
#
loop_
_entity.id
_entity.type
_entity.pdbx_description
1 polymer ?
#
loop_
_entity_poly.entity_id
_entity_poly.type
_entity_poly.pdbx_seq_one_letter_code
_entity_poly.pdbx_strand_id
1 'polypeptide(L)'
;MPTIDLNSDLGESFGVWRLGDDAAMLEIVSSANVACGFHAGDPSTLRNVCTHAIANEVTIGAQVSYPDLLGFGRRFLDIDPGELRDAVLYQLGALDAFAQVAGGEVSYVKPHGALYHACVSRPEHASAVVAAAAEYDFSLTVLGPPGSALLRAAEDAGLEPVTEAFADRGYLADGRLVPRREPGALVLDPADVAARVVRLVTDGVVRAIDGTDVQLRARSICLHGDTPGAVTLARAVRDALDEAGVDVRPFAS
;
A
#
# COMPACT_ATOMS: atom_id res chain seq x y z
N MET A 1 19.01 12.05 9.98
CA MET A 1 17.83 11.49 10.67
C MET A 1 17.36 10.34 9.82
N PRO A 2 16.92 9.23 10.39
CA PRO A 2 16.28 8.18 9.61
C PRO A 2 15.01 8.74 8.95
N THR A 3 14.70 8.25 7.75
CA THR A 3 13.50 8.65 7.00
C THR A 3 12.66 7.44 6.69
N ILE A 4 11.35 7.60 6.71
CA ILE A 4 10.39 6.56 6.38
C ILE A 4 9.17 7.18 5.67
N ASP A 5 8.55 6.44 4.78
CA ASP A 5 7.24 6.77 4.26
C ASP A 5 6.15 6.07 5.09
N LEU A 6 5.04 6.75 5.29
CA LEU A 6 3.85 6.21 5.91
C LEU A 6 2.72 6.20 4.89
N ASN A 7 2.30 5.00 4.46
CA ASN A 7 1.25 4.85 3.46
C ASN A 7 -0.03 4.23 4.03
N SER A 8 -1.16 4.50 3.38
CA SER A 8 -2.44 3.87 3.71
C SER A 8 -3.23 3.53 2.46
N ASP A 9 -4.00 2.43 2.54
CA ASP A 9 -4.99 2.06 1.55
C ASP A 9 -6.21 2.96 1.72
N LEU A 10 -6.57 3.74 0.68
CA LEU A 10 -7.58 4.81 0.70
C LEU A 10 -8.45 4.77 -0.56
N GLY A 11 -9.55 5.51 -0.54
CA GLY A 11 -10.47 5.54 -1.67
C GLY A 11 -11.24 4.24 -1.85
N GLU A 12 -11.38 3.44 -0.81
CA GLU A 12 -11.99 2.11 -0.86
C GLU A 12 -13.52 2.12 -0.67
N SER A 13 -14.14 3.29 -0.53
CA SER A 13 -15.59 3.44 -0.58
C SER A 13 -16.15 3.19 -1.98
N PHE A 14 -17.43 2.79 -2.11
CA PHE A 14 -18.07 2.58 -3.41
C PHE A 14 -19.59 2.87 -3.33
N GLY A 15 -20.05 3.85 -4.11
CA GLY A 15 -21.46 4.27 -4.14
C GLY A 15 -21.94 4.74 -2.78
N VAL A 16 -22.87 4.00 -2.20
CA VAL A 16 -23.43 4.28 -0.85
C VAL A 16 -22.64 3.65 0.27
N TRP A 17 -21.75 2.70 -0.03
CA TRP A 17 -20.92 2.04 0.98
C TRP A 17 -19.73 2.91 1.34
N ARG A 18 -19.59 3.19 2.62
CA ARG A 18 -18.46 3.95 3.18
C ARG A 18 -17.51 3.01 3.90
N LEU A 19 -16.22 3.15 3.59
CA LEU A 19 -15.16 2.36 4.21
C LEU A 19 -14.00 3.29 4.57
N GLY A 20 -13.60 3.27 5.85
CA GLY A 20 -12.53 4.13 6.36
C GLY A 20 -12.92 5.61 6.50
N ASP A 21 -11.92 6.41 6.88
CA ASP A 21 -11.99 7.87 6.95
C ASP A 21 -10.79 8.45 6.18
N ASP A 22 -10.96 8.49 4.85
CA ASP A 22 -9.90 8.91 3.92
C ASP A 22 -9.41 10.33 4.26
N ALA A 23 -10.31 11.24 4.62
CA ALA A 23 -9.95 12.63 4.90
C ALA A 23 -9.04 12.75 6.13
N ALA A 24 -9.39 12.06 7.22
CA ALA A 24 -8.57 12.07 8.43
C ALA A 24 -7.23 11.33 8.24
N MET A 25 -7.19 10.28 7.42
CA MET A 25 -5.95 9.56 7.11
C MET A 25 -4.99 10.40 6.27
N LEU A 26 -5.50 11.17 5.31
CA LEU A 26 -4.70 12.07 4.46
C LEU A 26 -4.05 13.24 5.21
N GLU A 27 -4.51 13.57 6.43
CA GLU A 27 -3.81 14.52 7.31
C GLU A 27 -2.59 13.91 8.02
N ILE A 28 -2.38 12.59 7.93
CA ILE A 28 -1.39 11.87 8.75
C ILE A 28 -0.31 11.20 7.89
N VAL A 29 -0.73 10.57 6.79
CA VAL A 29 0.16 9.77 5.92
C VAL A 29 0.93 10.64 4.94
N SER A 30 2.05 10.13 4.42
CA SER A 30 2.83 10.76 3.36
C SER A 30 2.49 10.23 1.97
N SER A 31 1.90 9.03 1.87
CA SER A 31 1.51 8.41 0.61
C SER A 31 0.14 7.73 0.72
N ALA A 32 -0.67 7.81 -0.34
CA ALA A 32 -2.00 7.24 -0.44
C ALA A 32 -2.05 6.16 -1.53
N ASN A 33 -2.37 4.91 -1.17
CA ASN A 33 -2.65 3.86 -2.13
C ASN A 33 -4.14 3.95 -2.50
N VAL A 34 -4.47 4.59 -3.61
CA VAL A 34 -5.86 4.90 -3.96
C VAL A 34 -6.46 3.79 -4.81
N ALA A 35 -7.58 3.23 -4.37
CA ALA A 35 -8.33 2.22 -5.13
C ALA A 35 -8.76 2.76 -6.50
N CYS A 36 -8.68 1.91 -7.54
CA CYS A 36 -8.80 2.33 -8.93
C CYS A 36 -10.07 1.81 -9.64
N GLY A 37 -11.14 1.51 -8.90
CA GLY A 37 -12.46 1.16 -9.46
C GLY A 37 -12.76 -0.33 -9.58
N PHE A 38 -11.75 -1.21 -9.68
CA PHE A 38 -12.01 -2.64 -9.94
C PHE A 38 -12.32 -3.48 -8.70
N HIS A 39 -11.75 -3.15 -7.56
CA HIS A 39 -12.07 -3.81 -6.28
C HIS A 39 -12.79 -2.89 -5.31
N ALA A 40 -12.62 -1.59 -5.46
CA ALA A 40 -13.20 -0.51 -4.68
C ALA A 40 -12.98 0.84 -5.41
N GLY A 41 -13.53 1.92 -4.91
CA GLY A 41 -13.32 3.26 -5.47
C GLY A 41 -14.23 3.56 -6.66
N ASP A 42 -15.31 4.30 -6.45
CA ASP A 42 -16.11 4.85 -7.55
C ASP A 42 -15.53 6.21 -8.02
N PRO A 43 -15.98 6.74 -9.20
CA PRO A 43 -15.44 7.98 -9.73
C PRO A 43 -15.53 9.20 -8.79
N SER A 44 -16.56 9.28 -7.96
CA SER A 44 -16.72 10.37 -6.99
C SER A 44 -15.74 10.21 -5.82
N THR A 45 -15.51 8.98 -5.38
CA THR A 45 -14.53 8.65 -4.35
C THR A 45 -13.12 8.99 -4.83
N LEU A 46 -12.73 8.57 -6.06
CA LEU A 46 -11.41 8.88 -6.63
C LEU A 46 -11.18 10.41 -6.70
N ARG A 47 -12.17 11.15 -7.21
CA ARG A 47 -12.08 12.62 -7.26
C ARG A 47 -11.82 13.23 -5.89
N ASN A 48 -12.60 12.81 -4.90
CA ASN A 48 -12.49 13.35 -3.54
C ASN A 48 -11.13 13.04 -2.91
N VAL A 49 -10.68 11.78 -3.01
CA VAL A 49 -9.40 11.36 -2.43
C VAL A 49 -8.22 12.08 -3.10
N CYS A 50 -8.18 12.13 -4.44
CA CYS A 50 -7.12 12.84 -5.16
C CYS A 50 -7.09 14.33 -4.79
N THR A 51 -8.25 15.00 -4.72
CA THR A 51 -8.32 16.41 -4.33
C THR A 51 -7.77 16.66 -2.92
N HIS A 52 -8.14 15.79 -1.95
CA HIS A 52 -7.65 15.93 -0.59
C HIS A 52 -6.18 15.52 -0.45
N ALA A 53 -5.72 14.50 -1.19
CA ALA A 53 -4.31 14.11 -1.19
C ALA A 53 -3.41 15.26 -1.64
N ILE A 54 -3.73 15.91 -2.76
CA ILE A 54 -2.96 17.07 -3.25
C ILE A 54 -3.02 18.25 -2.27
N ALA A 55 -4.18 18.52 -1.66
CA ALA A 55 -4.31 19.60 -0.67
C ALA A 55 -3.49 19.37 0.60
N ASN A 56 -3.17 18.11 0.94
CA ASN A 56 -2.35 17.73 2.09
C ASN A 56 -0.91 17.33 1.71
N GLU A 57 -0.49 17.56 0.47
CA GLU A 57 0.86 17.21 -0.04
C GLU A 57 1.17 15.71 0.08
N VAL A 58 0.14 14.85 -0.03
CA VAL A 58 0.24 13.39 0.02
C VAL A 58 0.45 12.83 -1.38
N THR A 59 1.49 12.03 -1.56
CA THR A 59 1.81 11.38 -2.83
C THR A 59 0.76 10.32 -3.19
N ILE A 60 0.28 10.34 -4.43
CA ILE A 60 -0.77 9.43 -4.91
C ILE A 60 -0.12 8.21 -5.59
N GLY A 61 -0.51 7.02 -5.16
CA GLY A 61 -0.19 5.75 -5.81
C GLY A 61 -1.42 4.97 -6.20
N ALA A 62 -1.31 4.21 -7.27
CA ALA A 62 -2.39 3.37 -7.77
C ALA A 62 -2.44 2.04 -7.03
N GLN A 63 -3.51 1.83 -6.27
CA GLN A 63 -3.82 0.55 -5.62
C GLN A 63 -4.57 -0.35 -6.61
N VAL A 64 -3.81 -1.03 -7.47
CA VAL A 64 -4.36 -1.89 -8.52
C VAL A 64 -4.72 -3.27 -8.01
N SER A 65 -5.78 -3.87 -8.53
CA SER A 65 -6.26 -5.18 -8.08
C SER A 65 -6.87 -5.99 -9.22
N TYR A 66 -7.21 -7.24 -8.91
CA TYR A 66 -8.10 -8.02 -9.75
C TYR A 66 -9.47 -7.33 -9.88
N PRO A 67 -10.21 -7.54 -10.99
CA PRO A 67 -11.57 -7.03 -11.16
C PRO A 67 -12.56 -7.82 -10.30
N ASP A 68 -12.53 -7.59 -8.99
CA ASP A 68 -13.27 -8.34 -7.98
C ASP A 68 -13.96 -7.42 -6.95
N LEU A 69 -14.90 -6.59 -7.41
CA LEU A 69 -15.62 -5.66 -6.55
C LEU A 69 -16.37 -6.38 -5.42
N LEU A 70 -17.03 -7.51 -5.71
CA LEU A 70 -17.76 -8.28 -4.71
C LEU A 70 -16.88 -8.95 -3.66
N GLY A 71 -15.64 -9.27 -4.00
CA GLY A 71 -14.65 -9.85 -3.09
C GLY A 71 -13.67 -8.83 -2.54
N PHE A 72 -13.85 -7.55 -2.87
CA PHE A 72 -12.94 -6.49 -2.46
C PHE A 72 -11.48 -6.79 -2.87
N GLY A 73 -11.29 -7.40 -4.06
CA GLY A 73 -9.96 -7.80 -4.54
C GLY A 73 -9.26 -8.89 -3.70
N ARG A 74 -9.97 -9.52 -2.74
CA ARG A 74 -9.38 -10.50 -1.79
C ARG A 74 -9.56 -11.95 -2.23
N ARG A 75 -10.10 -12.19 -3.43
CA ARG A 75 -10.18 -13.53 -4.04
C ARG A 75 -9.15 -13.64 -5.17
N PHE A 76 -8.38 -14.71 -5.16
CA PHE A 76 -7.46 -15.00 -6.27
C PHE A 76 -8.25 -15.26 -7.55
N LEU A 77 -7.85 -14.61 -8.64
CA LEU A 77 -8.35 -14.86 -9.98
C LEU A 77 -7.22 -15.45 -10.84
N ASP A 78 -7.50 -16.59 -11.45
CA ASP A 78 -6.63 -17.21 -12.44
C ASP A 78 -6.90 -16.52 -13.80
N ILE A 79 -6.26 -15.38 -14.00
CA ILE A 79 -6.43 -14.50 -15.15
C ILE A 79 -5.18 -14.59 -16.04
N ASP A 80 -5.36 -14.52 -17.36
CA ASP A 80 -4.25 -14.45 -18.29
C ASP A 80 -3.36 -13.22 -18.01
N PRO A 81 -2.02 -13.35 -18.03
CA PRO A 81 -1.12 -12.23 -17.74
C PRO A 81 -1.30 -11.02 -18.67
N GLY A 82 -1.67 -11.23 -19.94
CA GLY A 82 -1.97 -10.13 -20.87
C GLY A 82 -3.25 -9.40 -20.49
N GLU A 83 -4.31 -10.14 -20.12
CA GLU A 83 -5.56 -9.54 -19.61
C GLU A 83 -5.32 -8.82 -18.29
N LEU A 84 -4.48 -9.36 -17.40
CA LEU A 84 -4.13 -8.70 -16.15
C LEU A 84 -3.36 -7.40 -16.39
N ARG A 85 -2.39 -7.41 -17.32
CA ARG A 85 -1.66 -6.18 -17.71
C ARG A 85 -2.62 -5.10 -18.19
N ASP A 86 -3.54 -5.46 -19.10
CA ASP A 86 -4.49 -4.50 -19.66
C ASP A 86 -5.47 -3.97 -18.56
N ALA A 87 -5.87 -4.84 -17.62
CA ALA A 87 -6.68 -4.46 -16.45
C ALA A 87 -5.93 -3.51 -15.50
N VAL A 88 -4.63 -3.68 -15.30
CA VAL A 88 -3.80 -2.79 -14.50
C VAL A 88 -3.60 -1.44 -15.20
N LEU A 89 -3.32 -1.45 -16.50
CA LEU A 89 -3.18 -0.24 -17.30
C LEU A 89 -4.48 0.60 -17.29
N TYR A 90 -5.64 -0.05 -17.39
CA TYR A 90 -6.94 0.62 -17.27
C TYR A 90 -7.11 1.31 -15.91
N GLN A 91 -6.73 0.64 -14.82
CA GLN A 91 -6.80 1.17 -13.47
C GLN A 91 -5.87 2.38 -13.27
N LEU A 92 -4.63 2.31 -13.79
CA LEU A 92 -3.69 3.43 -13.79
C LEU A 92 -4.29 4.65 -14.47
N GLY A 93 -4.74 4.50 -15.71
CA GLY A 93 -5.32 5.60 -16.47
C GLY A 93 -6.59 6.19 -15.83
N ALA A 94 -7.42 5.33 -15.21
CA ALA A 94 -8.62 5.79 -14.51
C ALA A 94 -8.29 6.68 -13.30
N LEU A 95 -7.31 6.29 -12.46
CA LEU A 95 -6.90 7.07 -11.29
C LEU A 95 -6.17 8.34 -11.71
N ASP A 96 -5.23 8.24 -12.66
CA ASP A 96 -4.40 9.37 -13.07
C ASP A 96 -5.20 10.51 -13.67
N ALA A 97 -6.29 10.23 -14.38
CA ALA A 97 -7.20 11.25 -14.85
C ALA A 97 -7.76 12.12 -13.70
N PHE A 98 -8.04 11.53 -12.53
CA PHE A 98 -8.48 12.29 -11.35
C PHE A 98 -7.32 12.98 -10.63
N ALA A 99 -6.14 12.36 -10.58
CA ALA A 99 -4.94 12.97 -10.02
C ALA A 99 -4.57 14.24 -10.79
N GLN A 100 -4.53 14.17 -12.13
CA GLN A 100 -4.23 15.33 -12.99
C GLN A 100 -5.26 16.47 -12.84
N VAL A 101 -6.54 16.14 -12.77
CA VAL A 101 -7.60 17.15 -12.53
C VAL A 101 -7.46 17.81 -11.16
N ALA A 102 -6.90 17.09 -10.16
CA ALA A 102 -6.59 17.63 -8.84
C ALA A 102 -5.29 18.45 -8.82
N GLY A 103 -4.49 18.43 -9.89
CA GLY A 103 -3.22 19.14 -10.01
C GLY A 103 -1.99 18.34 -9.60
N GLY A 104 -2.09 17.01 -9.57
CA GLY A 104 -0.99 16.09 -9.28
C GLY A 104 -0.90 14.97 -10.31
N GLU A 105 -0.27 13.87 -9.95
CA GLU A 105 -0.05 12.70 -10.80
C GLU A 105 0.00 11.41 -9.97
N VAL A 106 -0.08 10.26 -10.62
CA VAL A 106 0.21 8.96 -9.99
C VAL A 106 1.70 8.72 -10.00
N SER A 107 2.34 8.58 -8.83
CA SER A 107 3.79 8.44 -8.70
C SER A 107 4.26 6.99 -8.48
N TYR A 108 3.38 6.08 -8.08
CA TYR A 108 3.74 4.68 -7.83
C TYR A 108 2.57 3.71 -7.99
N VAL A 109 2.90 2.43 -8.07
CA VAL A 109 1.95 1.31 -8.12
C VAL A 109 2.13 0.40 -6.92
N LYS A 110 1.02 0.00 -6.30
CA LYS A 110 0.95 -1.01 -5.25
C LYS A 110 -0.21 -1.97 -5.56
N PRO A 111 0.02 -3.28 -5.76
CA PRO A 111 -1.07 -4.25 -5.85
C PRO A 111 -1.87 -4.32 -4.55
N HIS A 112 -3.17 -4.64 -4.65
CA HIS A 112 -4.06 -4.82 -3.51
C HIS A 112 -4.47 -6.28 -3.32
N GLY A 113 -4.69 -6.67 -2.08
CA GLY A 113 -5.41 -7.88 -1.71
C GLY A 113 -4.80 -9.17 -2.25
N ALA A 114 -5.58 -9.97 -2.98
CA ALA A 114 -5.12 -11.24 -3.52
C ALA A 114 -4.06 -11.07 -4.61
N LEU A 115 -4.10 -9.98 -5.38
CA LEU A 115 -3.06 -9.66 -6.36
C LEU A 115 -1.73 -9.35 -5.67
N TYR A 116 -1.74 -8.61 -4.55
CA TYR A 116 -0.53 -8.35 -3.75
C TYR A 116 0.13 -9.66 -3.32
N HIS A 117 -0.65 -10.61 -2.78
CA HIS A 117 -0.13 -11.91 -2.36
C HIS A 117 0.30 -12.78 -3.55
N ALA A 118 -0.40 -12.74 -4.67
CA ALA A 118 0.00 -13.45 -5.88
C ALA A 118 1.35 -12.94 -6.40
N CYS A 119 1.56 -11.63 -6.42
CA CYS A 119 2.80 -11.00 -6.86
C CYS A 119 4.02 -11.29 -5.95
N VAL A 120 3.83 -11.90 -4.78
CA VAL A 120 4.95 -12.40 -3.95
C VAL A 120 5.63 -13.59 -4.61
N SER A 121 4.85 -14.56 -5.14
CA SER A 121 5.33 -15.89 -5.53
C SER A 121 4.96 -16.32 -6.95
N ARG A 122 4.15 -15.54 -7.67
CA ARG A 122 3.75 -15.81 -9.07
C ARG A 122 4.40 -14.80 -10.02
N PRO A 123 5.51 -15.19 -10.67
CA PRO A 123 6.23 -14.28 -11.58
C PRO A 123 5.37 -13.74 -12.72
N GLU A 124 4.45 -14.54 -13.25
CA GLU A 124 3.56 -14.16 -14.34
C GLU A 124 2.64 -12.99 -13.99
N HIS A 125 2.06 -12.98 -12.78
CA HIS A 125 1.23 -11.86 -12.31
C HIS A 125 2.06 -10.64 -11.92
N ALA A 126 3.22 -10.88 -11.30
CA ALA A 126 4.18 -9.82 -10.97
C ALA A 126 4.65 -9.08 -12.22
N SER A 127 5.05 -9.84 -13.26
CA SER A 127 5.49 -9.28 -14.54
C SER A 127 4.36 -8.54 -15.27
N ALA A 128 3.12 -9.00 -15.18
CA ALA A 128 1.97 -8.32 -15.79
C ALA A 128 1.73 -6.94 -15.16
N VAL A 129 1.80 -6.83 -13.80
CA VAL A 129 1.68 -5.55 -13.09
C VAL A 129 2.81 -4.60 -13.46
N VAL A 130 4.05 -5.10 -13.46
CA VAL A 130 5.23 -4.29 -13.79
C VAL A 130 5.24 -3.86 -15.26
N ALA A 131 4.83 -4.74 -16.18
CA ALA A 131 4.73 -4.40 -17.60
C ALA A 131 3.71 -3.27 -17.84
N ALA A 132 2.56 -3.33 -17.17
CA ALA A 132 1.56 -2.25 -17.24
C ALA A 132 2.11 -0.92 -16.70
N ALA A 133 2.83 -0.96 -15.57
CA ALA A 133 3.44 0.24 -14.98
C ALA A 133 4.49 0.84 -15.94
N ALA A 134 5.39 0.02 -16.48
CA ALA A 134 6.43 0.45 -17.42
C ALA A 134 5.85 0.96 -18.77
N GLU A 135 4.76 0.35 -19.25
CA GLU A 135 4.06 0.81 -20.46
C GLU A 135 3.34 2.14 -20.23
N TYR A 136 2.81 2.35 -19.02
CA TYR A 136 2.15 3.57 -18.64
C TYR A 136 3.14 4.73 -18.44
N ASP A 137 4.10 4.56 -17.52
CA ASP A 137 5.14 5.54 -17.24
C ASP A 137 6.36 4.87 -16.57
N PHE A 138 7.52 5.00 -17.19
CA PHE A 138 8.79 4.46 -16.68
C PHE A 138 9.31 5.16 -15.40
N SER A 139 8.73 6.30 -15.01
CA SER A 139 9.07 6.98 -13.76
C SER A 139 8.36 6.40 -12.53
N LEU A 140 7.34 5.54 -12.73
CA LEU A 140 6.60 4.94 -11.64
C LEU A 140 7.49 4.05 -10.75
N THR A 141 7.33 4.25 -9.45
CA THR A 141 7.91 3.36 -8.45
C THR A 141 6.98 2.16 -8.19
N VAL A 142 7.53 0.98 -7.90
CA VAL A 142 6.75 -0.22 -7.56
C VAL A 142 6.91 -0.54 -6.09
N LEU A 143 5.82 -0.46 -5.33
CA LEU A 143 5.78 -0.72 -3.89
C LEU A 143 5.32 -2.15 -3.61
N GLY A 144 6.08 -2.89 -2.82
CA GLY A 144 5.74 -4.28 -2.49
C GLY A 144 6.59 -4.89 -1.37
N PRO A 145 6.29 -6.15 -1.00
CA PRO A 145 6.98 -6.81 0.11
C PRO A 145 8.40 -7.19 -0.26
N PRO A 146 9.35 -7.14 0.69
CA PRO A 146 10.74 -7.52 0.45
C PRO A 146 10.85 -8.94 -0.11
N GLY A 147 11.75 -9.13 -1.09
CA GLY A 147 12.04 -10.44 -1.69
C GLY A 147 10.92 -11.03 -2.57
N SER A 148 9.90 -10.23 -2.91
CA SER A 148 8.80 -10.65 -3.79
C SER A 148 9.23 -10.80 -5.25
N ALA A 149 8.46 -11.58 -6.03
CA ALA A 149 8.60 -11.59 -7.48
C ALA A 149 8.27 -10.23 -8.10
N LEU A 150 7.38 -9.44 -7.46
CA LEU A 150 7.03 -8.09 -7.89
C LEU A 150 8.25 -7.16 -7.94
N LEU A 151 8.99 -7.07 -6.83
CA LEU A 151 10.14 -6.16 -6.75
C LEU A 151 11.30 -6.62 -7.64
N ARG A 152 11.50 -7.94 -7.80
CA ARG A 152 12.47 -8.45 -8.79
C ARG A 152 12.07 -8.10 -10.22
N ALA A 153 10.79 -8.28 -10.57
CA ALA A 153 10.31 -7.91 -11.90
C ALA A 153 10.44 -6.40 -12.18
N ALA A 154 10.21 -5.54 -11.15
CA ALA A 154 10.41 -4.10 -11.26
C ALA A 154 11.89 -3.76 -11.53
N GLU A 155 12.82 -4.35 -10.77
CA GLU A 155 14.26 -4.17 -10.97
C GLU A 155 14.70 -4.64 -12.36
N ASP A 156 14.25 -5.82 -12.81
CA ASP A 156 14.55 -6.38 -14.14
C ASP A 156 14.00 -5.50 -15.27
N ALA A 157 12.87 -4.82 -15.04
CA ALA A 157 12.27 -3.88 -16.01
C ALA A 157 12.86 -2.47 -15.95
N GLY A 158 13.71 -2.15 -14.97
CA GLY A 158 14.32 -0.84 -14.78
C GLY A 158 13.43 0.19 -14.05
N LEU A 159 12.34 -0.25 -13.42
CA LEU A 159 11.54 0.56 -12.51
C LEU A 159 12.13 0.52 -11.10
N GLU A 160 11.94 1.59 -10.30
CA GLU A 160 12.43 1.62 -8.93
C GLU A 160 11.60 0.70 -8.01
N PRO A 161 12.19 -0.36 -7.41
CA PRO A 161 11.51 -1.19 -6.43
C PRO A 161 11.61 -0.55 -5.03
N VAL A 162 10.49 -0.46 -4.32
CA VAL A 162 10.44 0.01 -2.93
C VAL A 162 9.85 -1.06 -2.02
N THR A 163 10.54 -1.31 -0.91
CA THR A 163 10.12 -2.31 0.08
C THR A 163 9.13 -1.73 1.07
N GLU A 164 8.06 -2.48 1.34
CA GLU A 164 7.00 -2.16 2.28
C GLU A 164 6.99 -3.11 3.48
N ALA A 165 6.62 -2.57 4.65
CA ALA A 165 6.21 -3.34 5.82
C ALA A 165 4.85 -2.85 6.33
N PHE A 166 4.22 -3.61 7.23
CA PHE A 166 2.90 -3.29 7.77
C PHE A 166 2.97 -3.01 9.26
N ALA A 167 2.38 -1.91 9.68
CA ALA A 167 2.31 -1.51 11.09
C ALA A 167 1.37 -2.41 11.90
N ASP A 168 0.19 -2.70 11.35
CA ASP A 168 -0.95 -3.34 12.00
C ASP A 168 -1.08 -4.84 11.71
N ARG A 169 -0.09 -5.47 11.04
CA ARG A 169 -0.11 -6.89 10.69
C ARG A 169 0.87 -7.72 11.52
N GLY A 170 0.44 -8.95 11.89
CA GLY A 170 1.34 -9.94 12.47
C GLY A 170 2.28 -10.54 11.44
N TYR A 171 3.48 -10.91 11.89
CA TYR A 171 4.50 -11.57 11.07
C TYR A 171 4.79 -12.97 11.58
N LEU A 172 5.14 -13.87 10.66
CA LEU A 172 5.72 -15.18 10.94
C LEU A 172 7.24 -15.07 11.08
N ALA A 173 7.88 -16.09 11.64
CA ALA A 173 9.34 -16.14 11.84
C ALA A 173 10.16 -16.06 10.53
N ASP A 174 9.54 -16.34 9.39
CA ASP A 174 10.14 -16.22 8.05
C ASP A 174 9.94 -14.84 7.39
N GLY A 175 9.35 -13.87 8.12
CA GLY A 175 9.09 -12.53 7.65
C GLY A 175 7.81 -12.37 6.81
N ARG A 176 7.06 -13.43 6.56
CA ARG A 176 5.76 -13.34 5.88
C ARG A 176 4.68 -12.87 6.84
N LEU A 177 3.63 -12.26 6.28
CA LEU A 177 2.45 -11.87 7.05
C LEU A 177 1.65 -13.10 7.50
N VAL A 178 1.14 -13.05 8.73
CA VAL A 178 0.16 -14.03 9.23
C VAL A 178 -1.10 -13.95 8.35
N PRO A 179 -1.64 -15.09 7.86
CA PRO A 179 -2.89 -15.08 7.09
C PRO A 179 -4.02 -14.37 7.85
N ARG A 180 -4.80 -13.51 7.18
CA ARG A 180 -5.80 -12.64 7.85
C ARG A 180 -6.83 -13.36 8.71
N ARG A 181 -7.09 -14.65 8.46
CA ARG A 181 -8.07 -15.46 9.20
C ARG A 181 -7.47 -16.15 10.43
N GLU A 182 -6.17 -16.07 10.62
CA GLU A 182 -5.47 -16.70 11.73
C GLU A 182 -5.33 -15.75 12.94
N PRO A 183 -5.31 -16.30 14.16
CA PRO A 183 -5.04 -15.51 15.36
C PRO A 183 -3.68 -14.79 15.26
N GLY A 184 -3.62 -13.55 15.73
CA GLY A 184 -2.41 -12.72 15.66
C GLY A 184 -2.17 -12.07 14.29
N ALA A 185 -3.09 -12.19 13.33
CA ALA A 185 -2.96 -11.55 12.02
C ALA A 185 -3.02 -10.03 12.08
N LEU A 186 -3.70 -9.46 13.07
CA LEU A 186 -3.83 -8.02 13.29
C LEU A 186 -3.29 -7.63 14.66
N VAL A 187 -2.67 -6.46 14.73
CA VAL A 187 -2.25 -5.76 15.96
C VAL A 187 -3.07 -4.48 16.02
N LEU A 188 -3.87 -4.32 17.07
CA LEU A 188 -4.89 -3.26 17.15
C LEU A 188 -4.66 -2.29 18.32
N ASP A 189 -3.76 -2.60 19.23
CA ASP A 189 -3.41 -1.68 20.31
C ASP A 189 -2.50 -0.55 19.78
N PRO A 190 -2.88 0.72 19.90
CA PRO A 190 -2.11 1.83 19.33
C PRO A 190 -0.68 1.94 19.88
N ALA A 191 -0.47 1.64 21.17
CA ALA A 191 0.84 1.72 21.78
C ALA A 191 1.76 0.58 21.27
N ASP A 192 1.22 -0.63 21.13
CA ASP A 192 1.96 -1.76 20.56
C ASP A 192 2.33 -1.51 19.10
N VAL A 193 1.39 -0.98 18.30
CA VAL A 193 1.63 -0.65 16.88
C VAL A 193 2.69 0.44 16.76
N ALA A 194 2.61 1.50 17.54
CA ALA A 194 3.59 2.59 17.55
C ALA A 194 4.99 2.09 17.93
N ALA A 195 5.11 1.36 19.05
CA ALA A 195 6.40 0.84 19.54
C ALA A 195 7.07 -0.09 18.52
N ARG A 196 6.29 -0.98 17.86
CA ARG A 196 6.84 -1.90 16.86
C ARG A 196 7.26 -1.19 15.59
N VAL A 197 6.56 -0.12 15.16
CA VAL A 197 6.95 0.67 13.99
C VAL A 197 8.24 1.44 14.26
N VAL A 198 8.37 2.08 15.41
CA VAL A 198 9.61 2.75 15.82
C VAL A 198 10.77 1.75 15.79
N ARG A 199 10.61 0.57 16.40
CA ARG A 199 11.64 -0.48 16.40
C ARG A 199 11.99 -0.97 14.99
N LEU A 200 10.99 -1.12 14.13
CA LEU A 200 11.21 -1.51 12.74
C LEU A 200 12.04 -0.48 11.99
N VAL A 201 11.75 0.81 12.18
CA VAL A 201 12.45 1.91 11.47
C VAL A 201 13.86 2.13 12.04
N THR A 202 14.05 2.05 13.36
CA THR A 202 15.34 2.30 14.02
C THR A 202 16.28 1.11 13.96
N ASP A 203 15.76 -0.08 14.22
CA ASP A 203 16.57 -1.30 14.40
C ASP A 203 16.50 -2.24 13.19
N GLY A 204 15.53 -2.04 12.28
CA GLY A 204 15.29 -2.95 11.16
C GLY A 204 14.70 -4.30 11.59
N VAL A 205 13.94 -4.33 12.69
CA VAL A 205 13.48 -5.58 13.32
C VAL A 205 11.98 -5.52 13.61
N VAL A 206 11.26 -6.56 13.26
CA VAL A 206 9.87 -6.79 13.68
C VAL A 206 9.78 -8.08 14.50
N ARG A 207 8.93 -8.09 15.53
CA ARG A 207 8.66 -9.29 16.32
C ARG A 207 7.55 -10.13 15.68
N ALA A 208 7.86 -11.38 15.35
CA ALA A 208 6.91 -12.38 14.89
C ALA A 208 5.96 -12.83 16.02
N ILE A 209 4.83 -13.46 15.64
CA ILE A 209 3.82 -13.92 16.62
C ILE A 209 4.32 -15.01 17.59
N ASP A 210 5.38 -15.73 17.23
CA ASP A 210 6.04 -16.73 18.08
C ASP A 210 7.13 -16.13 18.99
N GLY A 211 7.32 -14.80 18.92
CA GLY A 211 8.34 -14.09 19.69
C GLY A 211 9.71 -13.98 19.03
N THR A 212 9.89 -14.54 17.84
CA THR A 212 11.15 -14.44 17.07
C THR A 212 11.34 -13.00 16.55
N ASP A 213 12.55 -12.48 16.64
CA ASP A 213 12.91 -11.21 16.01
C ASP A 213 13.35 -11.45 14.56
N VAL A 214 12.64 -10.82 13.64
CA VAL A 214 12.84 -10.94 12.19
C VAL A 214 13.48 -9.67 11.66
N GLN A 215 14.59 -9.80 10.95
CA GLN A 215 15.20 -8.68 10.23
C GLN A 215 14.33 -8.30 9.04
N LEU A 216 13.85 -7.06 9.05
CA LEU A 216 12.97 -6.53 8.01
C LEU A 216 13.31 -5.05 7.77
N ARG A 217 13.77 -4.74 6.56
CA ARG A 217 14.03 -3.35 6.17
C ARG A 217 12.99 -2.91 5.16
N ALA A 218 12.32 -1.82 5.45
CA ALA A 218 11.33 -1.21 4.58
C ALA A 218 11.63 0.28 4.39
N ARG A 219 11.26 0.81 3.24
CA ARG A 219 11.26 2.25 2.94
C ARG A 219 9.89 2.88 3.15
N SER A 220 8.85 2.07 3.28
CA SER A 220 7.48 2.50 3.52
C SER A 220 6.78 1.59 4.52
N ILE A 221 5.95 2.18 5.37
CA ILE A 221 5.13 1.47 6.36
C ILE A 221 3.66 1.67 6.02
N CYS A 222 2.95 0.56 5.81
CA CYS A 222 1.53 0.57 5.53
C CYS A 222 0.68 0.46 6.80
N LEU A 223 -0.37 1.27 6.85
CA LEU A 223 -1.50 1.18 7.78
C LEU A 223 -2.78 1.00 6.98
N HIS A 224 -3.58 -0.01 7.33
CA HIS A 224 -4.84 -0.24 6.64
C HIS A 224 -5.91 0.77 7.08
N GLY A 225 -6.54 1.47 6.12
CA GLY A 225 -7.61 2.43 6.37
C GLY A 225 -8.96 1.78 6.74
N ASP A 226 -9.16 0.50 6.37
CA ASP A 226 -10.37 -0.29 6.65
C ASP A 226 -10.39 -0.93 8.05
N THR A 227 -9.30 -0.81 8.83
CA THR A 227 -9.22 -1.35 10.19
C THR A 227 -10.00 -0.46 11.17
N PRO A 228 -10.83 -1.01 12.07
CA PRO A 228 -11.47 -0.23 13.12
C PRO A 228 -10.45 0.56 13.95
N GLY A 229 -10.62 1.88 14.05
CA GLY A 229 -9.67 2.75 14.76
C GLY A 229 -8.42 3.11 13.96
N ALA A 230 -8.40 2.90 12.64
CA ALA A 230 -7.26 3.17 11.75
C ALA A 230 -6.65 4.56 11.95
N VAL A 231 -7.46 5.61 12.04
CA VAL A 231 -6.99 6.99 12.28
C VAL A 231 -6.26 7.11 13.62
N THR A 232 -6.76 6.47 14.68
CA THR A 232 -6.11 6.47 16.00
C THR A 232 -4.77 5.74 15.96
N LEU A 233 -4.71 4.59 15.26
CA LEU A 233 -3.46 3.86 15.04
C LEU A 233 -2.45 4.71 14.25
N ALA A 234 -2.90 5.34 13.17
CA ALA A 234 -2.05 6.17 12.32
C ALA A 234 -1.47 7.38 13.08
N ARG A 235 -2.28 8.07 13.89
CA ARG A 235 -1.81 9.17 14.73
C ARG A 235 -0.78 8.69 15.75
N ALA A 236 -1.04 7.59 16.45
CA ALA A 236 -0.10 7.03 17.42
C ALA A 236 1.24 6.65 16.76
N VAL A 237 1.22 6.09 15.56
CA VAL A 237 2.44 5.78 14.80
C VAL A 237 3.17 7.06 14.40
N ARG A 238 2.46 8.06 13.88
CA ARG A 238 3.05 9.33 13.45
C ARG A 238 3.71 10.05 14.62
N ASP A 239 3.01 10.20 15.74
CA ASP A 239 3.51 10.85 16.95
C ASP A 239 4.76 10.14 17.49
N ALA A 240 4.76 8.80 17.53
CA ALA A 240 5.90 8.03 18.01
C ALA A 240 7.13 8.11 17.07
N LEU A 241 6.92 8.20 15.75
CA LEU A 241 8.00 8.42 14.79
C LEU A 241 8.61 9.82 14.96
N ASP A 242 7.77 10.84 15.12
CA ASP A 242 8.20 12.22 15.36
C ASP A 242 8.99 12.33 16.70
N GLU A 243 8.52 11.69 17.78
CA GLU A 243 9.22 11.61 19.07
C GLU A 243 10.57 10.87 18.96
N ALA A 244 10.65 9.86 18.10
CA ALA A 244 11.89 9.12 17.83
C ALA A 244 12.85 9.86 16.90
N GLY A 245 12.50 11.05 16.40
CA GLY A 245 13.31 11.84 15.48
C GLY A 245 13.41 11.23 14.08
N VAL A 246 12.38 10.52 13.64
CA VAL A 246 12.25 9.96 12.29
C VAL A 246 11.50 10.95 11.40
N ASP A 247 12.07 11.26 10.26
CA ASP A 247 11.45 12.14 9.27
C ASP A 247 10.46 11.34 8.40
N VAL A 248 9.16 11.68 8.49
CA VAL A 248 8.11 11.02 7.70
C VAL A 248 7.87 11.79 6.41
N ARG A 249 8.28 11.19 5.29
CA ARG A 249 8.14 11.77 3.95
C ARG A 249 7.93 10.69 2.89
N PRO A 250 7.30 11.02 1.75
CA PRO A 250 7.06 10.05 0.68
C PRO A 250 8.37 9.48 0.12
N PHE A 251 8.31 8.25 -0.39
CA PHE A 251 9.42 7.58 -1.07
C PHE A 251 9.47 7.89 -2.57
N ALA A 252 8.36 8.31 -3.15
CA ALA A 252 8.22 8.76 -4.53
C ALA A 252 7.85 10.24 -4.56
N SER A 253 8.23 10.94 -5.62
CA SER A 253 8.00 12.39 -5.81
C SER A 253 7.38 12.65 -7.16
#